data_bb16fc12c84b51c253a8a1376666f03c
#
_entry.id   bb16fc12c84b51c253a8a1376666f03c
#
_cell.length_a   1.000
_cell.length_b   1.000
_cell.length_c   1.000
_cell.angle_alpha   90.00
_cell.angle_beta   90.00
_cell.angle_gamma   90.00
#
_symmetry.space_group_name_H-M   'P 1'
#
loop_
_entity.id
_entity.type
_entity.pdbx_description
1 polymer ?
#
loop_
_entity_poly.entity_id
_entity_poly.type
_entity_poly.pdbx_seq_one_letter_code
_entity_poly.pdbx_strand_id
1 'polypeptide(L)'
;MKKFINSPENVVDEAIKGLTIVGNASILANCRRVVLRSDLSRFKELDKVTLISGGGSGHEPFGAGFVGKNALTGAVCGDVFASPPSSAITSAVNAISGDAGTIVFVLNYTGDRLNFGIAVEKIRSQSSKRVELIYVDDDVSLEHKENVATGERGLAGVSLLIHIIGTFAEQYKMKFEELIIISRNIISNTATIGVNLESCALPGQGRMFVLAKDEYELGLGIHGEAGIERRKMESASAICNEMLERLVHCKRLKLMKNEPIAILLNNLGSVSQLEMGVLKSETISWLLSNGYDVQCLISGTLMTSIDARGFSLTILRIVDQRWLHCLLECESAVSLLWVASRLNKEPVFGQLLDDLLDESVDNLSHLNLCPTISSAHQTLLKNCLEDACNSLISMESELNKLDSSVGDGDCGTSMKMAAIAILKTMVEGALVFKHPKSLFLQLSKLIESSVGGTSGALYALMLNAAAGAFERPLSSEVIKKALGFALKSVEYYAGAKPGHRTLVDPLNAAANYPGENWNDISKAVDDQANATAKMEAKAGRASYTDKSQQTEPDPGAVAFATWFRAVNERYQSYKTCG
;
A
#
# COMPACT_ATOMS: atom_id res chain seq x y z
N MET A 1 -17.17 -6.82 15.20
CA MET A 1 -16.62 -6.05 14.04
C MET A 1 -17.23 -6.54 12.75
N LYS A 2 -17.43 -5.66 11.74
CA LYS A 2 -17.98 -6.07 10.43
C LYS A 2 -16.98 -6.94 9.67
N LYS A 3 -17.44 -8.07 9.13
CA LYS A 3 -16.66 -8.99 8.27
C LYS A 3 -17.55 -9.50 7.14
N PHE A 4 -16.96 -9.82 5.99
CA PHE A 4 -17.64 -10.44 4.86
C PHE A 4 -17.75 -11.96 5.09
N ILE A 5 -18.59 -12.36 6.02
CA ILE A 5 -18.89 -13.76 6.37
C ILE A 5 -20.40 -13.96 6.51
N ASN A 6 -20.90 -15.18 6.27
CA ASN A 6 -22.31 -15.50 6.50
C ASN A 6 -22.57 -15.76 7.98
N SER A 7 -21.78 -16.64 8.61
CA SER A 7 -21.82 -16.87 10.05
C SER A 7 -20.44 -17.23 10.59
N PRO A 8 -20.14 -16.91 11.86
CA PRO A 8 -18.87 -17.31 12.49
C PRO A 8 -18.64 -18.82 12.51
N GLU A 9 -19.70 -19.62 12.70
CA GLU A 9 -19.64 -21.06 12.86
C GLU A 9 -19.27 -21.78 11.55
N ASN A 10 -19.65 -21.21 10.40
CA ASN A 10 -19.46 -21.84 9.09
C ASN A 10 -18.28 -21.24 8.31
N VAL A 11 -17.62 -20.19 8.82
CA VAL A 11 -16.63 -19.42 8.09
C VAL A 11 -15.50 -20.28 7.50
N VAL A 12 -14.99 -21.24 8.25
CA VAL A 12 -13.91 -22.14 7.80
C VAL A 12 -14.39 -23.04 6.66
N ASP A 13 -15.53 -23.69 6.83
CA ASP A 13 -16.07 -24.61 5.82
C ASP A 13 -16.44 -23.88 4.51
N GLU A 14 -16.94 -22.65 4.62
CA GLU A 14 -17.25 -21.80 3.46
C GLU A 14 -15.98 -21.29 2.76
N ALA A 15 -14.96 -20.92 3.52
CA ALA A 15 -13.66 -20.51 2.96
C ALA A 15 -12.99 -21.66 2.19
N ILE A 16 -12.98 -22.86 2.76
CA ILE A 16 -12.45 -24.07 2.10
C ILE A 16 -13.20 -24.38 0.80
N LYS A 17 -14.54 -24.26 0.78
CA LYS A 17 -15.32 -24.40 -0.46
C LYS A 17 -14.87 -23.37 -1.51
N GLY A 18 -14.64 -22.13 -1.12
CA GLY A 18 -14.14 -21.08 -2.01
C GLY A 18 -12.80 -21.44 -2.65
N LEU A 19 -11.88 -22.01 -1.89
CA LEU A 19 -10.58 -22.49 -2.38
C LEU A 19 -10.69 -23.58 -3.44
N THR A 20 -11.67 -24.47 -3.34
CA THR A 20 -11.82 -25.61 -4.26
C THR A 20 -12.51 -25.27 -5.58
N ILE A 21 -13.06 -24.07 -5.74
CA ILE A 21 -13.76 -23.64 -6.97
C ILE A 21 -12.82 -23.62 -8.19
N VAL A 22 -11.55 -23.26 -8.00
CA VAL A 22 -10.57 -23.17 -9.10
C VAL A 22 -9.99 -24.52 -9.55
N GLY A 23 -10.42 -25.63 -8.96
CA GLY A 23 -10.14 -27.00 -9.43
C GLY A 23 -8.74 -27.56 -9.10
N ASN A 24 -7.86 -26.81 -8.47
CA ASN A 24 -6.51 -27.29 -8.10
C ASN A 24 -6.48 -28.10 -6.80
N ALA A 25 -7.53 -27.99 -5.99
CA ALA A 25 -7.69 -28.71 -4.73
C ALA A 25 -9.08 -29.31 -4.61
N SER A 26 -9.21 -30.37 -3.81
CA SER A 26 -10.44 -31.11 -3.53
C SER A 26 -10.59 -31.35 -2.04
N ILE A 27 -11.82 -31.47 -1.56
CA ILE A 27 -12.11 -31.78 -0.16
C ILE A 27 -12.24 -33.31 0.00
N LEU A 28 -11.65 -33.84 1.06
CA LEU A 28 -11.80 -35.27 1.38
C LEU A 28 -13.25 -35.56 1.80
N ALA A 29 -13.91 -36.51 1.12
CA ALA A 29 -15.36 -36.76 1.25
C ALA A 29 -15.82 -37.02 2.70
N ASN A 30 -15.05 -37.77 3.49
CA ASN A 30 -15.38 -38.08 4.87
C ASN A 30 -14.79 -37.14 5.91
N CYS A 31 -14.11 -36.08 5.47
CA CYS A 31 -13.49 -35.08 6.34
C CYS A 31 -13.39 -33.73 5.66
N ARG A 32 -14.46 -32.95 5.73
CA ARG A 32 -14.65 -31.70 4.98
C ARG A 32 -13.61 -30.58 5.25
N ARG A 33 -12.76 -30.74 6.28
CA ARG A 33 -11.66 -29.82 6.61
C ARG A 33 -10.28 -30.35 6.22
N VAL A 34 -10.25 -31.40 5.42
CA VAL A 34 -9.04 -31.91 4.78
C VAL A 34 -9.09 -31.52 3.31
N VAL A 35 -8.12 -30.73 2.89
CA VAL A 35 -7.93 -30.27 1.52
C VAL A 35 -6.77 -31.04 0.90
N LEU A 36 -7.00 -31.63 -0.25
CA LEU A 36 -6.03 -32.46 -0.99
C LEU A 36 -5.86 -31.90 -2.41
N ARG A 37 -4.73 -32.13 -3.04
CA ARG A 37 -4.54 -31.79 -4.45
C ARG A 37 -5.53 -32.58 -5.33
N SER A 38 -6.10 -31.92 -6.34
CA SER A 38 -7.14 -32.55 -7.19
C SER A 38 -6.61 -33.67 -8.07
N ASP A 39 -5.32 -33.67 -8.40
CA ASP A 39 -4.63 -34.69 -9.19
C ASP A 39 -4.00 -35.80 -8.31
N LEU A 40 -4.45 -35.96 -7.06
CA LEU A 40 -3.84 -36.88 -6.07
C LEU A 40 -3.69 -38.32 -6.59
N SER A 41 -4.68 -38.86 -7.29
CA SER A 41 -4.62 -40.23 -7.83
C SER A 41 -3.42 -40.38 -8.78
N ARG A 42 -3.28 -39.49 -9.74
CA ARG A 42 -2.13 -39.46 -10.66
C ARG A 42 -0.80 -39.19 -9.93
N PHE A 43 -0.81 -38.30 -8.92
CA PHE A 43 0.37 -38.00 -8.14
C PHE A 43 0.90 -39.21 -7.37
N LYS A 44 0.02 -40.04 -6.80
CA LYS A 44 0.40 -41.27 -6.09
C LYS A 44 1.06 -42.32 -6.99
N GLU A 45 0.67 -42.39 -8.27
CA GLU A 45 1.33 -43.27 -9.26
C GLU A 45 2.79 -42.92 -9.53
N LEU A 46 3.22 -41.72 -9.18
CA LEU A 46 4.57 -41.23 -9.39
C LEU A 46 5.54 -41.63 -8.27
N ASP A 47 5.08 -42.25 -7.22
CA ASP A 47 5.83 -42.70 -6.03
C ASP A 47 6.77 -41.59 -5.50
N LYS A 48 6.21 -40.38 -5.29
CA LYS A 48 6.91 -39.23 -4.72
C LYS A 48 6.60 -39.08 -3.25
N VAL A 49 7.53 -38.45 -2.53
CA VAL A 49 7.30 -38.06 -1.13
C VAL A 49 6.14 -37.08 -1.07
N THR A 50 5.19 -37.35 -0.20
CA THR A 50 4.01 -36.49 0.02
C THR A 50 4.27 -35.53 1.17
N LEU A 51 3.71 -34.33 1.07
CA LEU A 51 3.88 -33.25 2.04
C LEU A 51 2.52 -32.82 2.57
N ILE A 52 2.41 -32.71 3.89
CA ILE A 52 1.20 -32.22 4.54
C ILE A 52 1.54 -31.18 5.61
N SER A 53 0.67 -30.21 5.77
CA SER A 53 0.73 -29.21 6.84
C SER A 53 -0.69 -28.83 7.26
N GLY A 54 -0.83 -27.85 8.11
CA GLY A 54 -2.10 -27.33 8.57
C GLY A 54 -1.97 -26.74 9.97
N GLY A 55 -3.11 -26.63 10.63
CA GLY A 55 -3.23 -25.98 11.93
C GLY A 55 -4.58 -25.32 12.07
N GLY A 56 -4.72 -24.35 12.97
CA GLY A 56 -5.89 -23.50 13.07
C GLY A 56 -6.10 -22.70 11.78
N SER A 57 -7.36 -22.42 11.44
CA SER A 57 -7.72 -21.48 10.40
C SER A 57 -7.57 -20.04 10.88
N GLY A 58 -7.58 -19.05 9.97
CA GLY A 58 -7.33 -17.65 10.28
C GLY A 58 -5.94 -17.18 9.85
N HIS A 59 -5.17 -18.06 9.21
CA HIS A 59 -3.82 -17.79 8.70
C HIS A 59 -3.74 -17.88 7.17
N GLU A 60 -4.89 -17.93 6.52
CA GLU A 60 -4.98 -18.07 5.07
C GLU A 60 -4.13 -17.02 4.34
N PRO A 61 -3.49 -17.43 3.21
CA PRO A 61 -3.65 -18.69 2.49
C PRO A 61 -2.88 -19.90 3.07
N PHE A 62 -2.05 -19.73 4.11
CA PHE A 62 -1.37 -20.86 4.75
C PHE A 62 -2.38 -21.96 5.15
N GLY A 63 -2.00 -23.05 4.93
CA GLY A 63 -2.14 -24.42 4.77
C GLY A 63 -2.91 -24.78 3.50
N ALA A 64 -4.24 -24.61 3.47
CA ALA A 64 -5.08 -25.07 2.35
C ALA A 64 -4.75 -24.38 1.02
N GLY A 65 -4.43 -23.09 1.02
CA GLY A 65 -4.02 -22.35 -0.18
C GLY A 65 -2.64 -22.75 -0.73
N PHE A 66 -1.87 -23.55 0.01
CA PHE A 66 -0.57 -24.09 -0.42
C PHE A 66 -0.68 -25.52 -0.98
N VAL A 67 -1.88 -26.05 -1.12
CA VAL A 67 -2.11 -27.38 -1.69
C VAL A 67 -2.04 -27.32 -3.21
N GLY A 68 -1.14 -28.10 -3.80
CA GLY A 68 -0.98 -28.17 -5.25
C GLY A 68 0.43 -28.54 -5.71
N LYS A 69 0.72 -28.22 -6.98
CA LYS A 69 1.99 -28.55 -7.65
C LYS A 69 3.18 -27.94 -6.90
N ASN A 70 4.26 -28.71 -6.74
CA ASN A 70 5.52 -28.31 -6.11
C ASN A 70 5.34 -27.69 -4.71
N ALA A 71 4.31 -28.10 -3.96
CA ALA A 71 3.98 -27.60 -2.64
C ALA A 71 3.33 -28.72 -1.80
N LEU A 72 2.30 -28.43 -1.01
CA LEU A 72 1.63 -29.43 -0.21
C LEU A 72 0.81 -30.41 -1.05
N THR A 73 0.85 -31.69 -0.68
CA THR A 73 -0.05 -32.73 -1.19
C THR A 73 -1.42 -32.64 -0.52
N GLY A 74 -1.46 -32.21 0.73
CA GLY A 74 -2.67 -31.96 1.49
C GLY A 74 -2.48 -31.01 2.65
N ALA A 75 -3.59 -30.47 3.14
CA ALA A 75 -3.64 -29.63 4.33
C ALA A 75 -4.84 -29.97 5.21
N VAL A 76 -4.68 -29.79 6.53
CA VAL A 76 -5.75 -30.02 7.52
C VAL A 76 -6.07 -28.73 8.23
N CYS A 77 -7.32 -28.27 8.13
CA CYS A 77 -7.79 -27.01 8.68
C CYS A 77 -8.56 -27.24 9.99
N GLY A 78 -8.13 -26.58 11.06
CA GLY A 78 -8.86 -26.54 12.32
C GLY A 78 -9.94 -25.46 12.33
N ASP A 79 -10.57 -25.24 13.49
CA ASP A 79 -11.36 -24.04 13.72
C ASP A 79 -10.47 -22.80 13.76
N VAL A 80 -11.08 -21.60 13.78
CA VAL A 80 -10.31 -20.36 13.84
C VAL A 80 -9.40 -20.37 15.07
N PHE A 81 -8.09 -20.30 14.83
CA PHE A 81 -7.03 -20.33 15.86
C PHE A 81 -7.01 -21.60 16.74
N ALA A 82 -7.61 -22.67 16.29
CA ALA A 82 -7.64 -23.94 17.01
C ALA A 82 -7.11 -25.09 16.14
N SER A 83 -6.22 -25.88 16.71
CA SER A 83 -5.62 -27.03 16.03
C SER A 83 -6.66 -28.05 15.57
N PRO A 84 -6.52 -28.67 14.37
CA PRO A 84 -7.43 -29.69 13.90
C PRO A 84 -7.35 -30.97 14.78
N PRO A 85 -8.45 -31.73 14.90
CA PRO A 85 -8.43 -32.96 15.67
C PRO A 85 -7.53 -34.03 15.03
N SER A 86 -6.86 -34.83 15.85
CA SER A 86 -5.94 -35.89 15.39
C SER A 86 -6.57 -36.89 14.41
N SER A 87 -7.88 -37.11 14.49
CA SER A 87 -8.62 -37.97 13.55
C SER A 87 -8.62 -37.39 12.12
N ALA A 88 -8.81 -36.10 11.97
CA ALA A 88 -8.74 -35.43 10.66
C ALA A 88 -7.33 -35.50 10.06
N ILE A 89 -6.30 -35.29 10.89
CA ILE A 89 -4.90 -35.41 10.49
C ILE A 89 -4.59 -36.86 10.06
N THR A 90 -5.02 -37.84 10.84
CA THR A 90 -4.85 -39.24 10.50
C THR A 90 -5.51 -39.60 9.17
N SER A 91 -6.73 -39.13 8.94
CA SER A 91 -7.46 -39.33 7.67
C SER A 91 -6.71 -38.71 6.48
N ALA A 92 -6.20 -37.49 6.65
CA ALA A 92 -5.43 -36.81 5.62
C ALA A 92 -4.14 -37.56 5.26
N VAL A 93 -3.33 -37.92 6.27
CA VAL A 93 -2.07 -38.65 6.05
C VAL A 93 -2.36 -39.99 5.39
N ASN A 94 -3.39 -40.72 5.85
CA ASN A 94 -3.77 -42.00 5.23
C ASN A 94 -4.20 -41.87 3.77
N ALA A 95 -4.88 -40.80 3.42
CA ALA A 95 -5.31 -40.52 2.04
C ALA A 95 -4.14 -40.24 1.09
N ILE A 96 -3.08 -39.54 1.55
CA ILE A 96 -1.98 -39.10 0.68
C ILE A 96 -0.77 -40.04 0.69
N SER A 97 -0.54 -40.81 1.78
CA SER A 97 0.68 -41.62 1.94
C SER A 97 0.84 -42.66 0.87
N GLY A 98 2.04 -42.73 0.29
CA GLY A 98 2.57 -43.78 -0.56
C GLY A 98 3.83 -44.41 0.05
N ASP A 99 4.50 -45.30 -0.70
CA ASP A 99 5.72 -46.01 -0.26
C ASP A 99 6.92 -45.07 -0.12
N ALA A 100 6.97 -43.96 -0.90
CA ALA A 100 8.02 -42.95 -0.82
C ALA A 100 8.08 -42.23 0.53
N GLY A 101 6.99 -42.20 1.30
CA GLY A 101 6.88 -41.59 2.62
C GLY A 101 6.15 -40.24 2.62
N THR A 102 5.81 -39.76 3.82
CA THR A 102 5.08 -38.52 4.06
C THR A 102 5.82 -37.66 5.08
N ILE A 103 6.07 -36.38 4.74
CA ILE A 103 6.61 -35.38 5.68
C ILE A 103 5.44 -34.51 6.15
N VAL A 104 5.34 -34.32 7.46
CA VAL A 104 4.31 -33.51 8.13
C VAL A 104 4.98 -32.27 8.71
N PHE A 105 4.75 -31.10 8.11
CA PHE A 105 5.22 -29.82 8.65
C PHE A 105 4.23 -29.29 9.68
N VAL A 106 4.70 -28.99 10.87
CA VAL A 106 3.88 -28.54 11.99
C VAL A 106 4.44 -27.24 12.54
N LEU A 107 3.62 -26.19 12.58
CA LEU A 107 3.99 -24.97 13.29
C LEU A 107 4.14 -25.28 14.78
N ASN A 108 5.18 -24.75 15.39
CA ASN A 108 5.56 -25.11 16.76
C ASN A 108 4.66 -24.45 17.82
N TYR A 109 3.38 -24.85 17.84
CA TYR A 109 2.38 -24.49 18.85
C TYR A 109 1.92 -25.72 19.61
N THR A 110 1.63 -25.58 20.90
CA THR A 110 1.28 -26.71 21.78
C THR A 110 0.14 -27.57 21.24
N GLY A 111 -0.95 -26.94 20.79
CA GLY A 111 -2.12 -27.63 20.24
C GLY A 111 -1.77 -28.48 19.01
N ASP A 112 -1.01 -27.89 18.07
CA ASP A 112 -0.58 -28.56 16.85
C ASP A 112 0.40 -29.68 17.15
N ARG A 113 1.40 -29.45 18.01
CA ARG A 113 2.33 -30.51 18.47
C ARG A 113 1.60 -31.73 19.00
N LEU A 114 0.58 -31.53 19.85
CA LEU A 114 -0.19 -32.60 20.45
C LEU A 114 -1.05 -33.35 19.41
N ASN A 115 -1.86 -32.64 18.64
CA ASN A 115 -2.80 -33.25 17.70
C ASN A 115 -2.09 -33.95 16.53
N PHE A 116 -1.08 -33.32 15.93
CA PHE A 116 -0.27 -33.92 14.87
C PHE A 116 0.60 -35.07 15.42
N GLY A 117 1.16 -34.92 16.63
CA GLY A 117 1.91 -35.95 17.32
C GLY A 117 1.05 -37.22 17.55
N ILE A 118 -0.14 -37.06 18.12
CA ILE A 118 -1.09 -38.20 18.32
C ILE A 118 -1.41 -38.86 16.98
N ALA A 119 -1.66 -38.09 15.91
CA ALA A 119 -1.97 -38.66 14.60
C ALA A 119 -0.79 -39.50 14.04
N VAL A 120 0.41 -38.94 14.09
CA VAL A 120 1.62 -39.60 13.58
C VAL A 120 1.93 -40.87 14.39
N GLU A 121 1.84 -40.85 15.72
CA GLU A 121 2.05 -42.02 16.56
C GLU A 121 1.00 -43.14 16.32
N LYS A 122 -0.27 -42.75 16.10
CA LYS A 122 -1.31 -43.72 15.68
C LYS A 122 -0.96 -44.40 14.35
N ILE A 123 -0.52 -43.62 13.36
CA ILE A 123 -0.14 -44.13 12.03
C ILE A 123 1.05 -45.09 12.15
N ARG A 124 2.10 -44.67 12.86
CA ARG A 124 3.30 -45.50 13.08
C ARG A 124 3.00 -46.81 13.81
N SER A 125 2.07 -46.81 14.77
CA SER A 125 1.69 -48.00 15.52
C SER A 125 0.77 -48.96 14.76
N GLN A 126 0.04 -48.45 13.74
CA GLN A 126 -1.00 -49.23 13.04
C GLN A 126 -0.61 -49.58 11.59
N SER A 127 0.50 -49.06 11.07
CA SER A 127 0.91 -49.29 9.69
C SER A 127 2.43 -49.21 9.53
N SER A 128 2.93 -49.74 8.40
CA SER A 128 4.34 -49.63 7.99
C SER A 128 4.67 -48.34 7.25
N LYS A 129 3.75 -47.37 7.23
CA LYS A 129 3.93 -46.11 6.51
C LYS A 129 5.08 -45.29 7.09
N ARG A 130 5.91 -44.75 6.19
CA ARG A 130 7.01 -43.87 6.56
C ARG A 130 6.47 -42.45 6.73
N VAL A 131 6.36 -41.99 7.98
CA VAL A 131 5.87 -40.64 8.29
C VAL A 131 6.85 -39.95 9.22
N GLU A 132 7.31 -38.77 8.84
CA GLU A 132 8.16 -37.91 9.67
C GLU A 132 7.48 -36.60 9.99
N LEU A 133 7.61 -36.17 11.24
CA LEU A 133 7.07 -34.93 11.75
C LEU A 133 8.21 -33.94 11.93
N ILE A 134 8.09 -32.77 11.29
CA ILE A 134 9.08 -31.68 11.34
C ILE A 134 8.40 -30.43 11.89
N TYR A 135 8.92 -29.93 13.02
CA TYR A 135 8.46 -28.70 13.62
C TYR A 135 9.10 -27.50 12.95
N VAL A 136 8.30 -26.46 12.70
CA VAL A 136 8.74 -25.15 12.20
C VAL A 136 8.68 -24.18 13.37
N ASP A 137 9.81 -23.55 13.69
CA ASP A 137 10.04 -22.77 14.91
C ASP A 137 10.87 -21.49 14.61
N ASP A 138 10.55 -20.79 13.54
CA ASP A 138 11.33 -19.70 12.97
C ASP A 138 11.21 -18.33 13.70
N ASP A 139 10.37 -18.22 14.74
CA ASP A 139 10.18 -16.98 15.50
C ASP A 139 11.33 -16.73 16.49
N VAL A 140 12.17 -15.74 16.17
CA VAL A 140 13.32 -15.37 17.03
C VAL A 140 12.98 -14.33 18.11
N SER A 141 11.75 -13.84 18.16
CA SER A 141 11.36 -12.85 19.16
C SER A 141 11.46 -13.37 20.60
N LEU A 142 11.34 -14.68 20.78
CA LEU A 142 11.34 -15.35 22.10
C LEU A 142 12.72 -15.88 22.53
N GLU A 143 13.78 -15.71 21.76
CA GLU A 143 15.12 -16.27 22.04
C GLU A 143 15.69 -15.91 23.44
N HIS A 144 15.25 -14.81 24.05
CA HIS A 144 15.72 -14.34 25.33
C HIS A 144 14.81 -14.69 26.51
N LYS A 145 13.66 -15.35 26.23
CA LYS A 145 12.74 -15.78 27.27
C LYS A 145 13.18 -17.17 27.77
N GLU A 146 13.79 -17.22 28.95
CA GLU A 146 14.02 -18.47 29.65
C GLU A 146 12.67 -19.11 30.05
N ASN A 147 12.55 -20.45 29.91
CA ASN A 147 11.38 -21.24 30.31
C ASN A 147 10.13 -21.21 29.40
N VAL A 148 10.25 -21.02 28.09
CA VAL A 148 9.18 -21.34 27.16
C VAL A 148 9.22 -22.84 26.88
N ALA A 149 8.30 -23.62 27.47
CA ALA A 149 8.31 -25.08 27.43
C ALA A 149 8.21 -25.65 26.00
N THR A 150 7.61 -24.92 25.06
CA THR A 150 7.44 -25.33 23.65
C THR A 150 8.54 -24.80 22.73
N GLY A 151 9.43 -23.90 23.21
CA GLY A 151 10.43 -23.25 22.36
C GLY A 151 9.86 -22.11 21.51
N GLU A 152 10.55 -21.78 20.42
CA GLU A 152 10.20 -20.71 19.48
C GLU A 152 8.96 -21.08 18.66
N ARG A 153 8.10 -20.11 18.33
CA ARG A 153 6.87 -20.31 17.56
C ARG A 153 7.16 -20.48 16.07
N GLY A 154 6.25 -21.10 15.32
CA GLY A 154 6.30 -21.15 13.86
C GLY A 154 5.59 -19.94 13.25
N LEU A 155 6.24 -19.28 12.28
CA LEU A 155 5.76 -18.12 11.57
C LEU A 155 5.87 -18.28 10.05
N ALA A 156 5.92 -17.16 9.29
CA ALA A 156 5.83 -17.12 7.84
C ALA A 156 6.98 -17.82 7.09
N GLY A 157 8.09 -18.15 7.75
CA GLY A 157 9.20 -18.91 7.17
C GLY A 157 8.79 -20.28 6.63
N VAL A 158 7.72 -20.86 7.16
CA VAL A 158 7.13 -22.11 6.63
C VAL A 158 6.75 -22.03 5.15
N SER A 159 6.41 -20.84 4.64
CA SER A 159 6.06 -20.63 3.23
C SER A 159 7.25 -20.88 2.31
N LEU A 160 8.45 -20.44 2.71
CA LEU A 160 9.70 -20.69 1.98
C LEU A 160 10.06 -22.20 2.03
N LEU A 161 9.93 -22.79 3.20
CA LEU A 161 10.17 -24.22 3.42
C LEU A 161 9.29 -25.09 2.51
N ILE A 162 7.98 -24.87 2.52
CA ILE A 162 7.03 -25.65 1.73
C ILE A 162 7.31 -25.51 0.23
N HIS A 163 7.61 -24.31 -0.25
CA HIS A 163 7.93 -24.10 -1.65
C HIS A 163 9.21 -24.82 -2.08
N ILE A 164 10.29 -24.69 -1.31
CA ILE A 164 11.57 -25.33 -1.65
C ILE A 164 11.45 -26.85 -1.57
N ILE A 165 10.91 -27.38 -0.48
CA ILE A 165 10.79 -28.84 -0.27
C ILE A 165 9.78 -29.47 -1.22
N GLY A 166 8.66 -28.79 -1.51
CA GLY A 166 7.69 -29.23 -2.50
C GLY A 166 8.29 -29.34 -3.90
N THR A 167 9.09 -28.36 -4.28
CA THR A 167 9.84 -28.40 -5.54
C THR A 167 10.86 -29.54 -5.55
N PHE A 168 11.59 -29.75 -4.47
CA PHE A 168 12.56 -30.85 -4.38
C PHE A 168 11.90 -32.22 -4.42
N ALA A 169 10.77 -32.39 -3.75
CA ALA A 169 10.01 -33.63 -3.77
C ALA A 169 9.43 -33.93 -5.16
N GLU A 170 8.88 -32.94 -5.83
CA GLU A 170 8.12 -33.16 -7.06
C GLU A 170 8.96 -33.04 -8.34
N GLN A 171 9.79 -32.02 -8.48
CA GLN A 171 10.63 -31.80 -9.68
C GLN A 171 11.96 -32.54 -9.60
N TYR A 172 12.66 -32.45 -8.47
CA TYR A 172 13.98 -33.07 -8.31
C TYR A 172 13.88 -34.53 -7.85
N LYS A 173 12.68 -35.01 -7.46
CA LYS A 173 12.42 -36.39 -7.03
C LYS A 173 13.38 -36.85 -5.94
N MET A 174 13.67 -35.98 -4.99
CA MET A 174 14.56 -36.31 -3.88
C MET A 174 13.93 -37.34 -2.95
N LYS A 175 14.78 -38.16 -2.32
CA LYS A 175 14.34 -39.21 -1.40
C LYS A 175 13.91 -38.63 -0.05
N PHE A 176 13.11 -39.42 0.65
CA PHE A 176 12.51 -39.06 1.95
C PHE A 176 13.54 -38.58 2.97
N GLU A 177 14.63 -39.29 3.18
CA GLU A 177 15.68 -38.96 4.12
C GLU A 177 16.41 -37.67 3.75
N GLU A 178 16.68 -37.45 2.45
CA GLU A 178 17.31 -36.24 1.94
C GLU A 178 16.44 -35.02 2.20
N LEU A 179 15.12 -35.13 1.94
CA LEU A 179 14.16 -34.05 2.18
C LEU A 179 14.03 -33.70 3.65
N ILE A 180 14.10 -34.68 4.56
CA ILE A 180 14.11 -34.45 6.01
C ILE A 180 15.33 -33.63 6.41
N ILE A 181 16.52 -34.05 5.95
CA ILE A 181 17.77 -33.34 6.25
C ILE A 181 17.74 -31.91 5.73
N ILE A 182 17.30 -31.73 4.48
CA ILE A 182 17.21 -30.40 3.85
C ILE A 182 16.17 -29.54 4.56
N SER A 183 15.01 -30.10 4.94
CA SER A 183 13.98 -29.37 5.68
C SER A 183 14.52 -28.79 6.99
N ARG A 184 15.20 -29.62 7.77
CA ARG A 184 15.84 -29.19 9.02
C ARG A 184 16.92 -28.14 8.78
N ASN A 185 17.68 -28.28 7.69
CA ASN A 185 18.70 -27.28 7.31
C ASN A 185 18.06 -25.93 6.91
N ILE A 186 16.96 -25.92 6.15
CA ILE A 186 16.21 -24.71 5.82
C ILE A 186 15.71 -24.03 7.11
N ILE A 187 15.06 -24.78 8.01
CA ILE A 187 14.53 -24.26 9.28
C ILE A 187 15.65 -23.62 10.12
N SER A 188 16.78 -24.31 10.26
CA SER A 188 17.92 -23.78 11.04
C SER A 188 18.58 -22.54 10.43
N ASN A 189 18.32 -22.23 9.15
CA ASN A 189 18.79 -21.06 8.44
C ASN A 189 17.68 -20.01 8.21
N THR A 190 16.53 -20.17 8.84
CA THR A 190 15.37 -19.28 8.73
C THR A 190 15.09 -18.61 10.07
N ALA A 191 14.91 -17.30 10.07
CA ALA A 191 14.51 -16.53 11.24
C ALA A 191 13.44 -15.51 10.85
N THR A 192 12.41 -15.39 11.68
CA THR A 192 11.26 -14.50 11.45
C THR A 192 10.96 -13.68 12.70
N ILE A 193 10.54 -12.43 12.51
CA ILE A 193 9.98 -11.56 13.55
C ILE A 193 8.79 -10.79 13.00
N GLY A 194 7.76 -10.60 13.81
CA GLY A 194 6.56 -9.86 13.45
C GLY A 194 6.37 -8.58 14.25
N VAL A 195 5.61 -7.63 13.70
CA VAL A 195 5.18 -6.40 14.35
C VAL A 195 3.72 -6.11 13.99
N ASN A 196 2.95 -5.60 14.97
CA ASN A 196 1.53 -5.27 14.78
C ASN A 196 1.21 -3.88 15.33
N LEU A 197 0.41 -3.13 14.58
CA LEU A 197 -0.23 -1.88 15.01
C LEU A 197 -1.61 -2.13 15.65
N GLU A 198 -2.28 -3.22 15.25
CA GLU A 198 -3.57 -3.63 15.78
C GLU A 198 -3.68 -5.16 15.79
N SER A 199 -4.34 -5.69 16.81
CA SER A 199 -4.66 -7.12 16.88
C SER A 199 -5.74 -7.49 15.85
N CYS A 200 -5.84 -8.77 15.52
CA CYS A 200 -6.95 -9.28 14.72
C CYS A 200 -8.28 -9.25 15.48
N ALA A 201 -9.37 -9.34 14.74
CA ALA A 201 -10.72 -9.56 15.28
C ALA A 201 -11.21 -10.94 14.89
N LEU A 202 -11.57 -11.76 15.87
CA LEU A 202 -12.17 -13.06 15.63
C LEU A 202 -13.57 -12.92 14.98
N PRO A 203 -13.98 -13.86 14.11
CA PRO A 203 -15.34 -13.89 13.58
C PRO A 203 -16.38 -13.85 14.69
N GLY A 204 -17.36 -12.93 14.58
CA GLY A 204 -18.40 -12.76 15.61
C GLY A 204 -17.96 -12.03 16.87
N GLN A 205 -16.68 -11.68 17.02
CA GLN A 205 -16.13 -11.03 18.20
C GLN A 205 -15.46 -9.68 17.88
N GLY A 206 -14.97 -9.00 18.91
CA GLY A 206 -14.12 -7.81 18.77
C GLY A 206 -12.65 -8.14 18.54
N ARG A 207 -11.79 -7.13 18.56
CA ARG A 207 -10.34 -7.31 18.57
C ARG A 207 -9.89 -8.04 19.83
N MET A 208 -8.88 -8.89 19.71
CA MET A 208 -8.38 -9.70 20.82
C MET A 208 -7.78 -8.87 21.94
N PHE A 209 -7.11 -7.77 21.58
CA PHE A 209 -6.63 -6.75 22.53
C PHE A 209 -6.55 -5.39 21.81
N VAL A 210 -6.40 -4.32 22.59
CA VAL A 210 -6.30 -2.96 22.08
C VAL A 210 -4.93 -2.39 22.41
N LEU A 211 -4.27 -1.81 21.41
CA LEU A 211 -3.11 -0.95 21.57
C LEU A 211 -3.59 0.52 21.60
N ALA A 212 -2.87 1.38 22.31
CA ALA A 212 -3.12 2.81 22.22
C ALA A 212 -2.83 3.30 20.77
N LYS A 213 -3.45 4.44 20.39
CA LYS A 213 -3.34 4.96 19.01
C LYS A 213 -1.89 5.25 18.57
N ASP A 214 -1.02 5.47 19.55
CA ASP A 214 0.40 5.80 19.38
C ASP A 214 1.32 4.66 19.83
N GLU A 215 0.84 3.40 19.76
CA GLU A 215 1.60 2.22 20.17
C GLU A 215 1.63 1.15 19.07
N TYR A 216 2.71 0.39 19.07
CA TYR A 216 2.84 -0.86 18.34
C TYR A 216 3.38 -1.96 19.26
N GLU A 217 3.22 -3.21 18.86
CA GLU A 217 3.72 -4.37 19.61
C GLU A 217 4.66 -5.19 18.73
N LEU A 218 5.87 -5.43 19.23
CA LEU A 218 6.91 -6.20 18.56
C LEU A 218 6.89 -7.65 19.00
N GLY A 219 7.08 -8.58 18.06
CA GLY A 219 7.21 -10.02 18.33
C GLY A 219 5.90 -10.71 18.67
N LEU A 220 4.74 -10.24 18.13
CA LEU A 220 3.48 -10.96 18.26
C LEU A 220 3.51 -12.29 17.49
N GLY A 221 2.81 -13.28 18.06
CA GLY A 221 2.45 -14.50 17.34
C GLY A 221 1.25 -14.34 16.41
N ILE A 222 0.99 -15.35 15.59
CA ILE A 222 -0.09 -15.32 14.61
C ILE A 222 -1.50 -15.49 15.18
N HIS A 223 -1.65 -15.97 16.43
CA HIS A 223 -2.93 -16.09 17.13
C HIS A 223 -3.21 -14.89 18.06
N GLY A 224 -2.45 -13.79 17.93
CA GLY A 224 -2.59 -12.63 18.82
C GLY A 224 -1.99 -12.84 20.22
N GLU A 225 -1.06 -13.78 20.39
CA GLU A 225 -0.30 -13.92 21.62
C GLU A 225 0.54 -12.68 21.84
N ALA A 226 0.66 -12.27 23.11
CA ALA A 226 1.46 -11.11 23.49
C ALA A 226 2.86 -11.13 22.87
N GLY A 227 3.28 -10.00 22.38
CA GLY A 227 4.64 -9.80 21.88
C GLY A 227 5.68 -9.75 23.00
N ILE A 228 6.86 -9.39 22.63
CA ILE A 228 7.95 -9.20 23.59
C ILE A 228 7.91 -7.81 24.22
N GLU A 229 7.43 -6.81 23.47
CA GLU A 229 7.51 -5.41 23.87
C GLU A 229 6.45 -4.55 23.18
N ARG A 230 5.80 -3.67 23.97
CA ARG A 230 4.97 -2.56 23.47
C ARG A 230 5.81 -1.30 23.46
N ARG A 231 5.73 -0.56 22.36
CA ARG A 231 6.49 0.69 22.15
C ARG A 231 5.59 1.79 21.58
N LYS A 232 6.05 3.03 21.75
CA LYS A 232 5.44 4.18 21.08
C LYS A 232 5.72 4.12 19.58
N MET A 233 4.74 4.59 18.78
CA MET A 233 4.83 4.58 17.31
C MET A 233 6.06 5.34 16.83
N GLU A 234 6.82 4.71 15.95
CA GLU A 234 8.01 5.22 15.32
C GLU A 234 7.85 5.22 13.78
N SER A 235 8.85 5.74 13.07
CA SER A 235 8.86 5.68 11.60
C SER A 235 9.00 4.24 11.10
N ALA A 236 8.54 3.97 9.88
CA ALA A 236 8.74 2.66 9.23
C ALA A 236 10.22 2.27 9.20
N SER A 237 11.13 3.23 8.96
CA SER A 237 12.57 3.02 8.98
C SER A 237 13.05 2.53 10.35
N ALA A 238 12.66 3.18 11.45
CA ALA A 238 13.05 2.78 12.79
C ALA A 238 12.55 1.38 13.16
N ILE A 239 11.29 1.08 12.84
CA ILE A 239 10.70 -0.25 13.09
C ILE A 239 11.42 -1.33 12.27
N CYS A 240 11.64 -1.10 10.97
CA CYS A 240 12.37 -2.05 10.11
C CYS A 240 13.82 -2.27 10.63
N ASN A 241 14.52 -1.21 11.01
CA ASN A 241 15.88 -1.29 11.55
C ASN A 241 15.92 -2.19 12.79
N GLU A 242 15.03 -1.96 13.74
CA GLU A 242 14.93 -2.77 14.97
C GLU A 242 14.68 -4.25 14.66
N MET A 243 13.74 -4.55 13.76
CA MET A 243 13.42 -5.93 13.37
C MET A 243 14.61 -6.59 12.68
N LEU A 244 15.30 -5.88 11.78
CA LEU A 244 16.43 -6.40 11.03
C LEU A 244 17.65 -6.61 11.92
N GLU A 245 17.95 -5.68 12.84
CA GLU A 245 19.01 -5.85 13.85
C GLU A 245 18.80 -7.14 14.67
N ARG A 246 17.57 -7.39 15.13
CA ARG A 246 17.26 -8.63 15.86
C ARG A 246 17.43 -9.87 14.99
N LEU A 247 16.99 -9.83 13.73
CA LEU A 247 17.10 -10.96 12.81
C LEU A 247 18.56 -11.31 12.48
N VAL A 248 19.38 -10.33 12.14
CA VAL A 248 20.78 -10.58 11.72
C VAL A 248 21.67 -11.05 12.89
N HIS A 249 21.35 -10.62 14.11
CA HIS A 249 22.10 -10.96 15.32
C HIS A 249 21.51 -12.11 16.14
N CYS A 250 20.35 -12.68 15.72
CA CYS A 250 19.74 -13.78 16.44
C CYS A 250 20.69 -14.99 16.56
N LYS A 251 20.52 -15.77 17.61
CA LYS A 251 21.38 -16.96 17.89
C LYS A 251 21.36 -17.96 16.75
N ARG A 252 20.21 -18.08 16.07
CA ARG A 252 19.96 -19.02 14.97
C ARG A 252 20.77 -18.68 13.73
N LEU A 253 20.73 -17.43 13.27
CA LEU A 253 21.43 -17.02 12.05
C LEU A 253 22.88 -16.59 12.30
N LYS A 254 23.11 -15.70 13.28
CA LYS A 254 24.42 -15.03 13.49
C LYS A 254 25.01 -14.61 12.15
N LEU A 255 24.20 -13.91 11.37
CA LEU A 255 24.45 -13.63 9.95
C LEU A 255 25.69 -12.77 9.78
N MET A 256 26.60 -13.23 8.93
CA MET A 256 27.79 -12.45 8.58
C MET A 256 27.53 -11.61 7.33
N LYS A 257 28.28 -10.52 7.19
CA LYS A 257 28.23 -9.67 5.99
C LYS A 257 28.65 -10.48 4.76
N ASN A 258 28.06 -10.16 3.62
CA ASN A 258 28.24 -10.87 2.34
C ASN A 258 27.74 -12.33 2.31
N GLU A 259 27.08 -12.82 3.33
CA GLU A 259 26.37 -14.10 3.21
C GLU A 259 25.11 -13.91 2.35
N PRO A 260 24.85 -14.79 1.37
CA PRO A 260 23.67 -14.66 0.50
C PRO A 260 22.40 -14.97 1.28
N ILE A 261 21.43 -14.06 1.18
CA ILE A 261 20.14 -14.18 1.86
C ILE A 261 18.96 -13.98 0.92
N ALA A 262 17.84 -14.61 1.28
CA ALA A 262 16.52 -14.26 0.76
C ALA A 262 15.69 -13.63 1.87
N ILE A 263 14.91 -12.63 1.51
CA ILE A 263 14.02 -11.89 2.40
C ILE A 263 12.58 -12.18 2.03
N LEU A 264 11.76 -12.48 3.03
CA LEU A 264 10.30 -12.51 2.88
C LEU A 264 9.69 -11.38 3.72
N LEU A 265 9.00 -10.47 3.06
CA LEU A 265 8.13 -9.46 3.67
C LEU A 265 6.69 -9.94 3.58
N ASN A 266 6.12 -10.39 4.67
CA ASN A 266 4.79 -10.98 4.74
C ASN A 266 3.79 -10.02 5.42
N ASN A 267 2.67 -9.73 4.74
CA ASN A 267 1.55 -8.97 5.29
C ASN A 267 0.68 -9.87 6.16
N LEU A 268 0.39 -9.44 7.39
CA LEU A 268 -0.45 -10.19 8.33
C LEU A 268 -1.97 -10.04 8.09
N GLY A 269 -2.36 -9.28 7.05
CA GLY A 269 -3.75 -9.20 6.57
C GLY A 269 -4.26 -7.82 6.23
N SER A 270 -3.90 -6.76 6.97
CA SER A 270 -4.50 -5.42 6.82
C SER A 270 -3.51 -4.28 6.57
N VAL A 271 -2.26 -4.55 6.22
CA VAL A 271 -1.32 -3.53 5.77
C VAL A 271 -1.58 -3.22 4.30
N SER A 272 -1.73 -1.93 3.95
CA SER A 272 -1.98 -1.51 2.58
C SER A 272 -0.79 -1.77 1.66
N GLN A 273 -1.04 -1.89 0.34
CA GLN A 273 0.05 -2.05 -0.63
C GLN A 273 0.99 -0.83 -0.67
N LEU A 274 0.48 0.37 -0.34
CA LEU A 274 1.29 1.58 -0.19
C LEU A 274 2.31 1.42 0.96
N GLU A 275 1.84 1.02 2.14
CA GLU A 275 2.70 0.75 3.31
C GLU A 275 3.68 -0.38 3.02
N MET A 276 3.23 -1.48 2.39
CA MET A 276 4.11 -2.58 1.97
C MET A 276 5.23 -2.12 1.01
N GLY A 277 4.95 -1.12 0.15
CA GLY A 277 5.97 -0.49 -0.71
C GLY A 277 7.03 0.25 0.09
N VAL A 278 6.63 1.03 1.11
CA VAL A 278 7.54 1.71 2.03
C VAL A 278 8.40 0.69 2.78
N LEU A 279 7.77 -0.34 3.37
CA LEU A 279 8.48 -1.38 4.13
C LEU A 279 9.50 -2.14 3.28
N LYS A 280 9.20 -2.42 2.00
CA LYS A 280 10.17 -3.00 1.06
C LYS A 280 11.41 -2.12 0.89
N SER A 281 11.19 -0.82 0.64
CA SER A 281 12.26 0.14 0.45
C SER A 281 13.17 0.23 1.67
N GLU A 282 12.57 0.39 2.87
CA GLU A 282 13.32 0.50 4.13
C GLU A 282 14.11 -0.78 4.44
N THR A 283 13.47 -1.95 4.27
CA THR A 283 14.12 -3.25 4.51
C THR A 283 15.36 -3.44 3.64
N ILE A 284 15.24 -3.19 2.34
CA ILE A 284 16.34 -3.40 1.39
C ILE A 284 17.43 -2.34 1.58
N SER A 285 17.05 -1.08 1.76
CA SER A 285 18.00 0.02 2.00
C SER A 285 18.89 -0.27 3.22
N TRP A 286 18.26 -0.72 4.31
CA TRP A 286 19.00 -1.05 5.54
C TRP A 286 19.97 -2.22 5.32
N LEU A 287 19.51 -3.32 4.74
CA LEU A 287 20.34 -4.52 4.52
C LEU A 287 21.56 -4.21 3.64
N LEU A 288 21.37 -3.49 2.54
CA LEU A 288 22.45 -3.14 1.62
C LEU A 288 23.43 -2.15 2.25
N SER A 289 22.92 -1.12 2.96
CA SER A 289 23.76 -0.13 3.65
C SER A 289 24.62 -0.77 4.75
N ASN A 290 24.15 -1.88 5.32
CA ASN A 290 24.88 -2.65 6.32
C ASN A 290 25.73 -3.79 5.73
N GLY A 291 25.80 -3.93 4.41
CA GLY A 291 26.70 -4.85 3.70
C GLY A 291 26.22 -6.30 3.68
N TYR A 292 24.90 -6.56 3.69
CA TYR A 292 24.32 -7.89 3.51
C TYR A 292 24.05 -8.17 2.04
N ASP A 293 24.30 -9.41 1.60
CA ASP A 293 24.11 -9.83 0.18
C ASP A 293 22.69 -10.36 -0.05
N VAL A 294 21.77 -9.45 -0.37
CA VAL A 294 20.38 -9.79 -0.64
C VAL A 294 20.22 -10.31 -2.06
N GLN A 295 20.01 -11.60 -2.25
CA GLN A 295 19.86 -12.25 -3.55
C GLN A 295 18.40 -12.26 -4.03
N CYS A 296 17.42 -12.30 -3.11
CA CYS A 296 16.01 -12.40 -3.43
C CYS A 296 15.17 -11.63 -2.41
N LEU A 297 14.20 -10.86 -2.91
CA LEU A 297 13.12 -10.27 -2.12
C LEU A 297 11.79 -10.90 -2.54
N ILE A 298 11.09 -11.49 -1.58
CA ILE A 298 9.75 -12.03 -1.72
C ILE A 298 8.80 -11.16 -0.91
N SER A 299 7.64 -10.86 -1.46
CA SER A 299 6.62 -10.09 -0.76
C SER A 299 5.22 -10.60 -1.11
N GLY A 300 4.39 -10.76 -0.10
CA GLY A 300 3.02 -11.24 -0.28
C GLY A 300 2.23 -11.28 1.01
N THR A 301 1.00 -11.78 0.90
CA THR A 301 0.13 -12.15 2.03
C THR A 301 0.09 -13.66 2.06
N LEU A 302 0.96 -14.30 2.83
CA LEU A 302 1.21 -15.75 2.80
C LEU A 302 0.78 -16.46 4.08
N MET A 303 0.98 -15.83 5.21
CA MET A 303 0.53 -16.28 6.51
C MET A 303 -0.02 -15.09 7.27
N THR A 304 -1.33 -15.09 7.49
CA THR A 304 -2.02 -13.98 8.13
C THR A 304 -2.31 -14.25 9.61
N SER A 305 -2.75 -13.23 10.30
CA SER A 305 -3.48 -13.31 11.57
C SER A 305 -4.84 -12.65 11.34
N ILE A 306 -5.67 -13.28 10.50
CA ILE A 306 -6.97 -12.80 10.00
C ILE A 306 -6.85 -11.40 9.36
N ASP A 307 -7.21 -10.36 10.10
CA ASP A 307 -7.18 -8.93 9.72
C ASP A 307 -6.26 -8.10 10.63
N ALA A 308 -5.23 -8.70 11.18
CA ALA A 308 -4.24 -7.98 11.96
C ALA A 308 -3.52 -6.93 11.11
N ARG A 309 -3.37 -5.73 11.64
CA ARG A 309 -2.62 -4.68 10.98
C ARG A 309 -1.15 -4.76 11.36
N GLY A 310 -0.42 -5.52 10.61
CA GLY A 310 0.99 -5.78 10.88
C GLY A 310 1.68 -6.52 9.74
N PHE A 311 2.98 -6.73 9.89
CA PHE A 311 3.79 -7.48 8.94
C PHE A 311 4.85 -8.30 9.67
N SER A 312 5.43 -9.29 8.99
CA SER A 312 6.60 -10.00 9.47
C SER A 312 7.73 -9.97 8.45
N LEU A 313 8.95 -9.95 8.94
CA LEU A 313 10.18 -10.10 8.17
C LEU A 313 10.79 -11.45 8.46
N THR A 314 11.13 -12.17 7.38
CA THR A 314 11.86 -13.44 7.45
C THR A 314 13.16 -13.31 6.68
N ILE A 315 14.26 -13.77 7.27
CA ILE A 315 15.56 -13.97 6.61
C ILE A 315 15.77 -15.47 6.45
N LEU A 316 16.04 -15.91 5.22
CA LEU A 316 16.58 -17.22 4.92
C LEU A 316 18.03 -17.06 4.45
N ARG A 317 19.01 -17.57 5.22
CA ARG A 317 20.39 -17.67 4.76
C ARG A 317 20.50 -18.75 3.68
N ILE A 318 21.03 -18.40 2.52
CA ILE A 318 21.14 -19.30 1.37
C ILE A 318 22.45 -20.07 1.48
N VAL A 319 22.40 -21.27 2.02
CA VAL A 319 23.55 -22.19 2.10
C VAL A 319 23.62 -23.18 0.93
N ASP A 320 22.56 -23.27 0.14
CA ASP A 320 22.47 -24.09 -1.07
C ASP A 320 21.82 -23.26 -2.19
N GLN A 321 22.54 -23.04 -3.30
CA GLN A 321 22.06 -22.24 -4.42
C GLN A 321 20.79 -22.82 -5.09
N ARG A 322 20.50 -24.10 -4.90
CA ARG A 322 19.26 -24.71 -5.37
C ARG A 322 18.04 -24.12 -4.68
N TRP A 323 18.16 -23.66 -3.43
CA TRP A 323 17.07 -22.97 -2.73
C TRP A 323 16.72 -21.66 -3.44
N LEU A 324 17.74 -20.88 -3.78
CA LEU A 324 17.55 -19.63 -4.51
C LEU A 324 16.92 -19.87 -5.88
N HIS A 325 17.38 -20.90 -6.59
CA HIS A 325 16.76 -21.30 -7.86
C HIS A 325 15.28 -21.67 -7.68
N CYS A 326 14.92 -22.43 -6.64
CA CYS A 326 13.51 -22.72 -6.36
C CYS A 326 12.71 -21.42 -6.14
N LEU A 327 13.22 -20.50 -5.30
CA LEU A 327 12.52 -19.28 -4.95
C LEU A 327 12.27 -18.34 -6.15
N LEU A 328 13.17 -18.32 -7.13
CA LEU A 328 13.13 -17.36 -8.23
C LEU A 328 12.57 -17.93 -9.55
N GLU A 329 12.82 -19.22 -9.82
CA GLU A 329 12.62 -19.80 -11.15
C GLU A 329 11.58 -20.93 -11.15
N CYS A 330 11.21 -21.47 -9.98
CA CYS A 330 10.27 -22.59 -9.91
C CYS A 330 8.87 -22.11 -9.52
N GLU A 331 7.88 -22.52 -10.31
CA GLU A 331 6.48 -22.27 -10.01
C GLU A 331 5.92 -23.33 -9.05
N SER A 332 5.17 -22.90 -8.05
CA SER A 332 4.43 -23.76 -7.12
C SER A 332 3.09 -23.14 -6.73
N ALA A 333 2.25 -23.90 -6.03
CA ALA A 333 1.03 -23.35 -5.45
C ALA A 333 1.30 -22.19 -4.49
N VAL A 334 2.45 -22.17 -3.81
CA VAL A 334 2.86 -21.06 -2.92
C VAL A 334 3.32 -19.86 -3.72
N SER A 335 4.16 -20.06 -4.75
CA SER A 335 4.75 -18.95 -5.53
C SER A 335 3.72 -18.16 -6.34
N LEU A 336 2.55 -18.71 -6.59
CA LEU A 336 1.44 -17.96 -7.20
C LEU A 336 0.87 -16.85 -6.28
N LEU A 337 1.19 -16.90 -4.99
CA LEU A 337 0.67 -16.00 -3.97
C LEU A 337 1.65 -14.89 -3.58
N TRP A 338 2.84 -14.88 -4.16
CA TRP A 338 3.87 -13.90 -3.85
C TRP A 338 4.47 -13.23 -5.09
N VAL A 339 5.19 -12.13 -4.87
CA VAL A 339 6.06 -11.52 -5.88
C VAL A 339 7.51 -11.75 -5.43
N ALA A 340 8.27 -12.53 -6.22
CA ALA A 340 9.69 -12.74 -6.02
C ALA A 340 10.49 -11.92 -7.04
N SER A 341 11.55 -11.28 -6.59
CA SER A 341 12.43 -10.48 -7.43
C SER A 341 13.88 -10.77 -7.09
N ARG A 342 14.68 -11.07 -8.12
CA ARG A 342 16.14 -11.09 -7.98
C ARG A 342 16.63 -9.66 -7.78
N LEU A 343 17.44 -9.43 -6.77
CA LEU A 343 18.10 -8.14 -6.61
C LEU A 343 19.43 -8.14 -7.36
N ASN A 344 19.67 -7.11 -8.16
CA ASN A 344 20.97 -6.86 -8.74
C ASN A 344 21.94 -6.45 -7.63
N LYS A 345 23.24 -6.73 -7.82
CA LYS A 345 24.29 -6.36 -6.83
C LYS A 345 24.30 -4.88 -6.46
N GLU A 346 23.78 -4.03 -7.34
CA GLU A 346 23.59 -2.60 -7.11
C GLU A 346 22.14 -2.24 -7.53
N PRO A 347 21.14 -2.46 -6.66
CA PRO A 347 19.79 -2.03 -6.97
C PRO A 347 19.75 -0.51 -7.02
N VAL A 348 19.36 0.02 -8.15
CA VAL A 348 19.17 1.47 -8.32
C VAL A 348 17.79 1.81 -7.79
N PHE A 349 17.74 2.41 -6.60
CA PHE A 349 16.51 2.97 -6.05
C PHE A 349 16.10 4.19 -6.89
N GLY A 350 14.93 4.11 -7.54
CA GLY A 350 14.40 5.21 -8.32
C GLY A 350 15.33 5.62 -9.48
N GLN A 351 15.73 4.66 -10.33
CA GLN A 351 16.49 4.97 -11.54
C GLN A 351 15.75 6.03 -12.33
N LEU A 352 16.29 7.24 -12.32
CA LEU A 352 15.83 8.33 -13.16
C LEU A 352 16.32 8.05 -14.58
N LEU A 353 15.40 7.95 -15.53
CA LEU A 353 15.71 7.88 -16.95
C LEU A 353 15.93 9.32 -17.46
N ASP A 354 17.10 9.87 -17.19
CA ASP A 354 17.44 11.25 -17.59
C ASP A 354 17.46 11.45 -19.10
N ASP A 355 17.71 10.40 -19.87
CA ASP A 355 17.87 10.45 -21.32
C ASP A 355 16.56 10.65 -22.12
N LEU A 356 15.40 10.65 -21.44
CA LEU A 356 14.09 10.83 -22.09
C LEU A 356 13.51 12.23 -21.89
N LEU A 357 14.18 13.10 -21.15
CA LEU A 357 13.77 14.50 -21.00
C LEU A 357 14.24 15.28 -22.23
N ASP A 358 13.30 15.64 -23.08
CA ASP A 358 13.54 16.59 -24.16
C ASP A 358 13.69 18.01 -23.55
N GLU A 359 14.92 18.44 -23.28
CA GLU A 359 15.23 19.78 -22.75
C GLU A 359 14.71 20.90 -23.65
N SER A 360 14.32 20.60 -24.89
CA SER A 360 13.77 21.58 -25.84
C SER A 360 12.39 22.11 -25.42
N VAL A 361 11.65 21.36 -24.59
CA VAL A 361 10.30 21.77 -24.14
C VAL A 361 10.35 22.93 -23.13
N ASP A 362 11.46 23.10 -22.41
CA ASP A 362 11.63 24.19 -21.42
C ASP A 362 12.18 25.49 -22.01
N ASN A 363 12.46 25.53 -23.30
CA ASN A 363 13.04 26.70 -23.92
C ASN A 363 11.97 27.78 -24.24
N LEU A 364 11.69 28.66 -23.25
CA LEU A 364 10.77 29.79 -23.37
C LEU A 364 11.31 30.93 -24.26
N SER A 365 12.38 30.71 -25.04
CA SER A 365 13.02 31.71 -25.89
C SER A 365 12.06 32.32 -26.93
N HIS A 366 11.05 31.56 -27.39
CA HIS A 366 10.01 32.04 -28.30
C HIS A 366 9.04 33.06 -27.65
N LEU A 367 9.04 33.21 -26.31
CA LEU A 367 8.20 34.16 -25.57
C LEU A 367 8.74 35.60 -25.67
N ASN A 368 9.96 35.81 -26.16
CA ASN A 368 10.52 37.13 -26.40
C ASN A 368 9.75 37.95 -27.46
N LEU A 369 8.85 37.32 -28.21
CA LEU A 369 7.96 37.95 -29.20
C LEU A 369 6.62 38.43 -28.59
N CYS A 370 6.35 38.15 -27.31
CA CYS A 370 5.10 38.53 -26.65
C CYS A 370 5.15 40.00 -26.15
N PRO A 371 3.98 40.69 -26.08
CA PRO A 371 3.89 42.03 -25.56
C PRO A 371 4.47 42.15 -24.14
N THR A 372 5.19 43.26 -23.92
CA THR A 372 5.74 43.63 -22.62
C THR A 372 4.85 44.63 -21.91
N ILE A 373 4.92 44.66 -20.58
CA ILE A 373 4.23 45.67 -19.77
C ILE A 373 5.21 46.61 -19.08
N SER A 374 4.74 47.84 -18.74
CA SER A 374 5.54 48.84 -18.04
C SER A 374 5.99 48.36 -16.65
N SER A 375 7.05 48.96 -16.11
CA SER A 375 7.53 48.66 -14.76
C SER A 375 6.45 48.88 -13.69
N ALA A 376 5.59 49.90 -13.86
CA ALA A 376 4.46 50.16 -12.96
C ALA A 376 3.44 48.98 -12.97
N HIS A 377 3.12 48.45 -14.16
CA HIS A 377 2.23 47.30 -14.28
C HIS A 377 2.88 46.01 -13.79
N GLN A 378 4.22 45.83 -13.92
CA GLN A 378 4.93 44.70 -13.34
C GLN A 378 4.84 44.71 -11.81
N THR A 379 5.04 45.89 -11.19
CA THR A 379 4.88 46.07 -9.74
C THR A 379 3.44 45.79 -9.30
N LEU A 380 2.46 46.27 -10.05
CA LEU A 380 1.05 46.02 -9.77
C LEU A 380 0.74 44.50 -9.80
N LEU A 381 1.15 43.77 -10.84
CA LEU A 381 0.95 42.32 -10.94
C LEU A 381 1.64 41.56 -9.81
N LYS A 382 2.86 42.00 -9.43
CA LYS A 382 3.56 41.39 -8.29
C LYS A 382 2.75 41.56 -7.00
N ASN A 383 2.28 42.76 -6.72
CA ASN A 383 1.49 43.04 -5.51
C ASN A 383 0.13 42.31 -5.53
N CYS A 384 -0.54 42.22 -6.68
CA CYS A 384 -1.78 41.49 -6.84
C CYS A 384 -1.56 39.99 -6.54
N LEU A 385 -0.47 39.42 -7.03
CA LEU A 385 -0.16 37.98 -6.81
C LEU A 385 0.19 37.71 -5.33
N GLU A 386 0.91 38.65 -4.69
CA GLU A 386 1.24 38.58 -3.27
C GLU A 386 -0.03 38.60 -2.40
N ASP A 387 -0.96 39.53 -2.66
CA ASP A 387 -2.22 39.64 -1.93
C ASP A 387 -3.12 38.41 -2.14
N ALA A 388 -3.19 37.92 -3.38
CA ALA A 388 -3.92 36.67 -3.69
C ALA A 388 -3.37 35.47 -2.88
N CYS A 389 -2.04 35.33 -2.84
CA CYS A 389 -1.40 34.26 -2.08
C CYS A 389 -1.67 34.38 -0.57
N ASN A 390 -1.50 35.58 -0.01
CA ASN A 390 -1.72 35.81 1.42
C ASN A 390 -3.19 35.59 1.82
N SER A 391 -4.15 35.97 0.97
CA SER A 391 -5.57 35.73 1.20
C SER A 391 -5.89 34.23 1.25
N LEU A 392 -5.32 33.42 0.34
CA LEU A 392 -5.51 31.97 0.34
C LEU A 392 -4.87 31.29 1.57
N ILE A 393 -3.68 31.74 1.99
CA ILE A 393 -3.02 31.23 3.19
C ILE A 393 -3.89 31.48 4.43
N SER A 394 -4.50 32.65 4.54
CA SER A 394 -5.34 33.00 5.69
C SER A 394 -6.65 32.19 5.75
N MET A 395 -7.11 31.68 4.61
CA MET A 395 -8.37 30.93 4.48
C MET A 395 -8.21 29.41 4.61
N GLU A 396 -7.01 28.90 4.89
CA GLU A 396 -6.73 27.45 4.94
C GLU A 396 -7.75 26.68 5.79
N SER A 397 -7.93 27.10 7.04
CA SER A 397 -8.81 26.38 8.00
C SER A 397 -10.28 26.39 7.57
N GLU A 398 -10.73 27.50 6.99
CA GLU A 398 -12.12 27.64 6.53
C GLU A 398 -12.37 26.79 5.29
N LEU A 399 -11.48 26.83 4.31
CA LEU A 399 -11.57 26.00 3.10
C LEU A 399 -11.51 24.50 3.41
N ASN A 400 -10.64 24.07 4.34
CA ASN A 400 -10.60 22.68 4.78
C ASN A 400 -11.89 22.28 5.49
N LYS A 401 -12.48 23.16 6.30
CA LYS A 401 -13.77 22.90 6.95
C LYS A 401 -14.91 22.74 5.93
N LEU A 402 -14.98 23.62 4.93
CA LEU A 402 -15.98 23.51 3.85
C LEU A 402 -15.81 22.21 3.06
N ASP A 403 -14.57 21.81 2.80
CA ASP A 403 -14.26 20.59 2.06
C ASP A 403 -14.55 19.32 2.86
N SER A 404 -14.33 19.33 4.17
CA SER A 404 -14.54 18.15 5.04
C SER A 404 -15.97 17.60 5.03
N SER A 405 -16.95 18.40 4.64
CA SER A 405 -18.35 17.97 4.55
C SER A 405 -18.68 17.21 3.26
N VAL A 406 -17.89 17.41 2.19
CA VAL A 406 -18.18 16.90 0.83
C VAL A 406 -16.96 16.32 0.11
N GLY A 407 -15.79 16.35 0.74
CA GLY A 407 -14.50 15.90 0.20
C GLY A 407 -13.59 15.30 1.28
N ASP A 408 -12.29 15.39 1.07
CA ASP A 408 -11.25 14.85 1.99
C ASP A 408 -10.68 15.90 2.94
N GLY A 409 -11.18 17.14 2.92
CA GLY A 409 -10.84 18.18 3.87
C GLY A 409 -9.48 18.85 3.62
N ASP A 410 -8.92 18.77 2.42
CA ASP A 410 -7.56 19.24 2.09
C ASP A 410 -7.51 20.42 1.12
N CYS A 411 -8.64 20.95 0.68
CA CYS A 411 -8.71 22.04 -0.29
C CYS A 411 -7.90 23.27 0.18
N GLY A 412 -8.05 23.70 1.43
CA GLY A 412 -7.31 24.83 1.99
C GLY A 412 -5.81 24.57 2.06
N THR A 413 -5.42 23.38 2.46
CA THR A 413 -4.01 22.95 2.51
C THR A 413 -3.38 22.99 1.11
N SER A 414 -4.07 22.49 0.09
CA SER A 414 -3.65 22.54 -1.30
C SER A 414 -3.47 23.99 -1.80
N MET A 415 -4.42 24.87 -1.50
CA MET A 415 -4.33 26.30 -1.87
C MET A 415 -3.17 27.00 -1.16
N LYS A 416 -2.96 26.73 0.11
CA LYS A 416 -1.82 27.26 0.88
C LYS A 416 -0.48 26.78 0.33
N MET A 417 -0.35 25.52 -0.05
CA MET A 417 0.88 24.98 -0.64
C MET A 417 1.21 25.71 -1.95
N ALA A 418 0.22 25.93 -2.83
CA ALA A 418 0.38 26.72 -4.04
C ALA A 418 0.85 28.13 -3.74
N ALA A 419 0.18 28.81 -2.81
CA ALA A 419 0.49 30.19 -2.43
C ALA A 419 1.91 30.33 -1.85
N ILE A 420 2.34 29.43 -0.97
CA ILE A 420 3.70 29.41 -0.41
C ILE A 420 4.75 29.18 -1.51
N ALA A 421 4.51 28.26 -2.44
CA ALA A 421 5.43 28.00 -3.55
C ALA A 421 5.60 29.25 -4.43
N ILE A 422 4.50 29.94 -4.74
CA ILE A 422 4.52 31.17 -5.52
C ILE A 422 5.29 32.27 -4.78
N LEU A 423 4.99 32.54 -3.51
CA LEU A 423 5.67 33.55 -2.70
C LEU A 423 7.18 33.30 -2.59
N LYS A 424 7.56 32.05 -2.38
CA LYS A 424 8.97 31.65 -2.33
C LYS A 424 9.68 31.94 -3.64
N THR A 425 9.11 31.56 -4.77
CA THR A 425 9.68 31.81 -6.11
C THR A 425 9.73 33.28 -6.44
N MET A 426 8.77 34.10 -5.94
CA MET A 426 8.80 35.57 -6.05
C MET A 426 9.96 36.17 -5.27
N VAL A 427 10.22 35.73 -4.04
CA VAL A 427 11.34 36.19 -3.20
C VAL A 427 12.68 35.83 -3.83
N GLU A 428 12.80 34.67 -4.43
CA GLU A 428 13.99 34.21 -5.16
C GLU A 428 14.23 34.98 -6.47
N GLY A 429 13.25 35.78 -6.90
CA GLY A 429 13.36 36.60 -8.15
C GLY A 429 13.25 35.73 -9.43
N ALA A 430 12.76 34.51 -9.33
CA ALA A 430 12.70 33.62 -10.47
C ALA A 430 11.46 33.81 -11.37
N LEU A 431 10.42 34.53 -10.91
CA LEU A 431 9.25 34.86 -11.73
C LEU A 431 9.49 36.12 -12.61
N VAL A 432 9.17 36.01 -13.90
CA VAL A 432 9.33 37.06 -14.90
C VAL A 432 8.02 37.81 -15.11
N PHE A 433 7.87 38.97 -14.51
CA PHE A 433 6.66 39.82 -14.60
C PHE A 433 6.57 40.66 -15.89
N LYS A 434 7.66 40.80 -16.63
CA LYS A 434 7.72 41.65 -17.84
C LYS A 434 6.78 41.20 -18.96
N HIS A 435 6.53 39.88 -19.06
CA HIS A 435 5.71 39.26 -20.09
C HIS A 435 4.55 38.50 -19.43
N PRO A 436 3.30 38.98 -19.47
CA PRO A 436 2.17 38.31 -18.84
C PRO A 436 1.98 36.84 -19.29
N LYS A 437 2.14 36.55 -20.58
CA LYS A 437 2.08 35.18 -21.10
C LYS A 437 3.10 34.27 -20.41
N SER A 438 4.35 34.70 -20.32
CA SER A 438 5.40 33.93 -19.64
C SER A 438 5.10 33.76 -18.15
N LEU A 439 4.62 34.81 -17.46
CA LEU A 439 4.24 34.70 -16.05
C LEU A 439 3.17 33.64 -15.81
N PHE A 440 2.12 33.63 -16.62
CA PHE A 440 1.03 32.67 -16.47
C PHE A 440 1.50 31.23 -16.74
N LEU A 441 2.39 30.99 -17.71
CA LEU A 441 2.99 29.70 -17.98
C LEU A 441 3.92 29.26 -16.83
N GLN A 442 4.72 30.17 -16.27
CA GLN A 442 5.56 29.90 -15.11
C GLN A 442 4.73 29.54 -13.88
N LEU A 443 3.63 30.26 -13.62
CA LEU A 443 2.71 29.97 -12.53
C LEU A 443 2.00 28.62 -12.73
N SER A 444 1.60 28.30 -13.97
CA SER A 444 1.02 26.99 -14.31
C SER A 444 1.99 25.86 -13.97
N LYS A 445 3.23 25.94 -14.45
CA LYS A 445 4.26 24.93 -14.17
C LYS A 445 4.58 24.82 -12.67
N LEU A 446 4.65 25.96 -11.98
CA LEU A 446 4.92 25.99 -10.54
C LEU A 446 3.81 25.30 -9.73
N ILE A 447 2.55 25.57 -10.03
CA ILE A 447 1.42 24.93 -9.35
C ILE A 447 1.37 23.44 -9.67
N GLU A 448 1.56 23.04 -10.93
CA GLU A 448 1.61 21.64 -11.35
C GLU A 448 2.67 20.85 -10.58
N SER A 449 3.85 21.42 -10.37
CA SER A 449 4.95 20.77 -9.66
C SER A 449 4.82 20.79 -8.13
N SER A 450 4.07 21.75 -7.58
CA SER A 450 4.00 22.01 -6.13
C SER A 450 2.74 21.46 -5.47
N VAL A 451 1.66 21.26 -6.24
CA VAL A 451 0.34 20.87 -5.72
C VAL A 451 -0.22 19.72 -6.53
N GLY A 452 -0.36 18.58 -5.87
CA GLY A 452 -1.02 17.41 -6.46
C GLY A 452 -2.56 17.52 -6.46
N GLY A 453 -3.20 16.49 -6.98
CA GLY A 453 -4.66 16.34 -6.95
C GLY A 453 -5.41 17.24 -7.92
N THR A 454 -6.75 17.27 -7.76
CA THR A 454 -7.65 17.96 -8.69
C THR A 454 -7.46 19.48 -8.67
N SER A 455 -7.27 20.06 -7.49
CA SER A 455 -7.11 21.53 -7.35
C SER A 455 -5.87 22.04 -8.06
N GLY A 456 -4.70 21.39 -7.86
CA GLY A 456 -3.47 21.75 -8.56
C GLY A 456 -3.61 21.66 -10.08
N ALA A 457 -4.18 20.55 -10.57
CA ALA A 457 -4.40 20.35 -12.01
C ALA A 457 -5.34 21.40 -12.62
N LEU A 458 -6.45 21.75 -11.94
CA LEU A 458 -7.39 22.77 -12.42
C LEU A 458 -6.75 24.15 -12.53
N TYR A 459 -6.03 24.59 -11.49
CA TYR A 459 -5.37 25.90 -11.52
C TYR A 459 -4.23 25.94 -12.55
N ALA A 460 -3.43 24.88 -12.68
CA ALA A 460 -2.40 24.79 -13.72
C ALA A 460 -3.02 24.87 -15.13
N LEU A 461 -4.11 24.15 -15.37
CA LEU A 461 -4.86 24.17 -16.62
C LEU A 461 -5.43 25.55 -16.94
N MET A 462 -6.04 26.21 -15.95
CA MET A 462 -6.62 27.56 -16.09
C MET A 462 -5.55 28.58 -16.47
N LEU A 463 -4.41 28.57 -15.79
CA LEU A 463 -3.32 29.49 -16.04
C LEU A 463 -2.67 29.26 -17.41
N ASN A 464 -2.47 27.99 -17.78
CA ASN A 464 -1.95 27.65 -19.10
C ASN A 464 -2.89 28.14 -20.23
N ALA A 465 -4.18 27.88 -20.11
CA ALA A 465 -5.16 28.35 -21.10
C ALA A 465 -5.26 29.87 -21.16
N ALA A 466 -5.28 30.54 -19.98
CA ALA A 466 -5.32 31.99 -19.87
C ALA A 466 -4.10 32.68 -20.54
N ALA A 467 -2.92 32.05 -20.49
CA ALA A 467 -1.70 32.52 -21.13
C ALA A 467 -1.89 32.79 -22.63
N GLY A 468 -2.75 32.03 -23.31
CA GLY A 468 -3.08 32.19 -24.73
C GLY A 468 -3.78 33.52 -25.08
N ALA A 469 -4.33 34.25 -24.10
CA ALA A 469 -4.95 35.56 -24.35
C ALA A 469 -3.92 36.69 -24.47
N PHE A 470 -2.72 36.57 -23.88
CA PHE A 470 -1.71 37.63 -23.78
C PHE A 470 -0.82 37.75 -25.03
N GLU A 471 -1.39 37.58 -26.20
CA GLU A 471 -0.77 37.88 -27.49
C GLU A 471 -0.94 39.37 -27.91
N ARG A 472 -1.75 40.12 -27.15
CA ARG A 472 -2.00 41.55 -27.32
C ARG A 472 -1.58 42.32 -26.06
N PRO A 473 -1.39 43.62 -26.15
CA PRO A 473 -1.10 44.49 -25.00
C PRO A 473 -2.17 44.29 -23.89
N LEU A 474 -1.72 44.32 -22.63
CA LEU A 474 -2.59 44.13 -21.46
C LEU A 474 -3.71 45.16 -21.41
N SER A 475 -4.95 44.73 -21.36
CA SER A 475 -6.17 45.54 -21.24
C SER A 475 -7.25 44.75 -20.50
N SER A 476 -8.31 45.41 -20.05
CA SER A 476 -9.48 44.77 -19.44
C SER A 476 -10.11 43.72 -20.38
N GLU A 477 -10.14 43.98 -21.68
CA GLU A 477 -10.62 43.02 -22.69
C GLU A 477 -9.76 41.77 -22.74
N VAL A 478 -8.42 41.91 -22.71
CA VAL A 478 -7.48 40.78 -22.72
C VAL A 478 -7.60 39.95 -21.45
N ILE A 479 -7.82 40.57 -20.29
CA ILE A 479 -8.04 39.86 -19.01
C ILE A 479 -9.35 39.09 -19.07
N LYS A 480 -10.44 39.68 -19.56
CA LYS A 480 -11.72 38.93 -19.75
C LYS A 480 -11.56 37.74 -20.71
N LYS A 481 -10.80 37.96 -21.81
CA LYS A 481 -10.49 36.85 -22.74
C LYS A 481 -9.69 35.74 -22.07
N ALA A 482 -8.74 36.08 -21.18
CA ALA A 482 -7.97 35.12 -20.41
C ALA A 482 -8.87 34.28 -19.48
N LEU A 483 -9.80 34.95 -18.76
CA LEU A 483 -10.82 34.26 -17.95
C LEU A 483 -11.73 33.34 -18.79
N GLY A 484 -12.12 33.81 -20.00
CA GLY A 484 -12.89 32.98 -20.94
C GLY A 484 -12.15 31.74 -21.46
N PHE A 485 -10.83 31.84 -21.67
CA PHE A 485 -10.00 30.70 -22.05
C PHE A 485 -9.85 29.72 -20.88
N ALA A 486 -9.62 30.22 -19.66
CA ALA A 486 -9.61 29.42 -18.45
C ALA A 486 -10.93 28.66 -18.27
N LEU A 487 -12.07 29.35 -18.38
CA LEU A 487 -13.40 28.75 -18.28
C LEU A 487 -13.59 27.60 -19.28
N LYS A 488 -13.35 27.86 -20.56
CA LYS A 488 -13.49 26.86 -21.63
C LYS A 488 -12.61 25.63 -21.41
N SER A 489 -11.40 25.82 -20.92
CA SER A 489 -10.48 24.71 -20.64
C SER A 489 -11.00 23.82 -19.51
N VAL A 490 -11.50 24.40 -18.42
CA VAL A 490 -12.08 23.63 -17.31
C VAL A 490 -13.38 22.93 -17.75
N GLU A 491 -14.26 23.60 -18.50
CA GLU A 491 -15.46 22.98 -19.04
C GLU A 491 -15.15 21.77 -19.93
N TYR A 492 -14.11 21.87 -20.75
CA TYR A 492 -13.72 20.82 -21.69
C TYR A 492 -13.08 19.61 -20.98
N TYR A 493 -12.06 19.86 -20.14
CA TYR A 493 -11.27 18.78 -19.54
C TYR A 493 -11.90 18.22 -18.26
N ALA A 494 -12.51 19.04 -17.40
CA ALA A 494 -13.13 18.60 -16.16
C ALA A 494 -14.64 18.27 -16.33
N GLY A 495 -15.25 18.62 -17.48
CA GLY A 495 -16.68 18.38 -17.72
C GLY A 495 -17.60 19.21 -16.81
N ALA A 496 -17.05 20.09 -15.98
CA ALA A 496 -17.80 20.96 -15.09
C ALA A 496 -18.40 22.15 -15.86
N LYS A 497 -19.67 22.50 -15.59
CA LYS A 497 -20.40 23.58 -16.23
C LYS A 497 -20.98 24.53 -15.19
N PRO A 498 -21.33 25.77 -15.56
CA PRO A 498 -22.09 26.65 -14.67
C PRO A 498 -23.35 25.95 -14.12
N GLY A 499 -23.59 26.05 -12.82
CA GLY A 499 -24.65 25.35 -12.10
C GLY A 499 -24.28 23.95 -11.59
N HIS A 500 -23.02 23.53 -11.74
CA HIS A 500 -22.53 22.24 -11.26
C HIS A 500 -21.94 22.26 -9.83
N ARG A 501 -22.06 23.40 -9.12
CA ARG A 501 -21.52 23.58 -7.77
C ARG A 501 -20.00 23.36 -7.71
N THR A 502 -19.25 24.19 -8.45
CA THR A 502 -17.79 24.16 -8.54
C THR A 502 -17.19 25.56 -8.70
N LEU A 503 -15.87 25.65 -8.73
CA LEU A 503 -15.15 26.90 -9.09
C LEU A 503 -15.56 27.47 -10.46
N VAL A 504 -16.19 26.68 -11.33
CA VAL A 504 -16.68 27.13 -12.64
C VAL A 504 -17.78 28.18 -12.49
N ASP A 505 -18.57 28.13 -11.43
CA ASP A 505 -19.66 29.06 -11.19
C ASP A 505 -19.17 30.51 -11.02
N PRO A 506 -18.25 30.83 -10.08
CA PRO A 506 -17.66 32.17 -9.98
C PRO A 506 -16.74 32.52 -11.15
N LEU A 507 -16.03 31.55 -11.74
CA LEU A 507 -15.20 31.80 -12.93
C LEU A 507 -16.07 32.22 -14.13
N ASN A 508 -17.23 31.59 -14.33
CA ASN A 508 -18.19 31.98 -15.36
C ASN A 508 -18.73 33.39 -15.11
N ALA A 509 -19.03 33.75 -13.85
CA ALA A 509 -19.44 35.13 -13.52
C ALA A 509 -18.35 36.14 -13.88
N ALA A 510 -17.08 35.83 -13.60
CA ALA A 510 -15.98 36.71 -13.97
C ALA A 510 -15.79 36.85 -15.50
N ALA A 511 -15.82 35.72 -16.22
CA ALA A 511 -15.56 35.68 -17.66
C ALA A 511 -16.66 36.35 -18.51
N ASN A 512 -17.93 36.15 -18.12
CA ASN A 512 -19.10 36.52 -18.92
C ASN A 512 -19.91 37.69 -18.33
N TYR A 513 -19.37 38.41 -17.32
CA TYR A 513 -20.04 39.61 -16.81
C TYR A 513 -20.19 40.69 -17.89
N PRO A 514 -21.39 41.23 -18.09
CA PRO A 514 -21.65 42.16 -19.22
C PRO A 514 -21.02 43.54 -19.05
N GLY A 515 -20.69 43.97 -17.80
CA GLY A 515 -20.09 45.27 -17.50
C GLY A 515 -18.55 45.24 -17.52
N GLU A 516 -17.92 46.43 -17.44
CA GLU A 516 -16.46 46.59 -17.38
C GLU A 516 -15.94 46.98 -15.99
N ASN A 517 -16.84 47.24 -15.05
CA ASN A 517 -16.48 47.62 -13.69
C ASN A 517 -16.03 46.37 -12.87
N TRP A 518 -14.76 46.33 -12.52
CA TRP A 518 -14.16 45.21 -11.79
C TRP A 518 -14.73 45.04 -10.38
N ASN A 519 -15.26 46.08 -9.72
CA ASN A 519 -15.94 45.92 -8.43
C ASN A 519 -17.26 45.17 -8.58
N ASP A 520 -18.00 45.46 -9.64
CA ASP A 520 -19.27 44.74 -9.91
C ASP A 520 -19.00 43.30 -10.33
N ILE A 521 -17.91 43.09 -11.10
CA ILE A 521 -17.46 41.73 -11.46
C ILE A 521 -17.07 40.94 -10.20
N SER A 522 -16.26 41.53 -9.31
CA SER A 522 -15.83 40.90 -8.07
C SER A 522 -17.01 40.54 -7.17
N LYS A 523 -17.99 41.44 -7.07
CA LYS A 523 -19.23 41.16 -6.33
C LYS A 523 -20.02 40.01 -6.96
N ALA A 524 -20.14 39.96 -8.27
CA ALA A 524 -20.82 38.85 -8.95
C ALA A 524 -20.09 37.52 -8.75
N VAL A 525 -18.77 37.50 -8.67
CA VAL A 525 -17.93 36.34 -8.34
C VAL A 525 -18.23 35.84 -6.92
N ASP A 526 -18.25 36.75 -5.92
CA ASP A 526 -18.57 36.43 -4.54
C ASP A 526 -20.01 35.89 -4.40
N ASP A 527 -20.98 36.54 -5.07
CA ASP A 527 -22.38 36.12 -5.06
C ASP A 527 -22.56 34.70 -5.65
N GLN A 528 -21.85 34.37 -6.73
CA GLN A 528 -21.91 33.05 -7.35
C GLN A 528 -21.20 31.98 -6.52
N ALA A 529 -20.07 32.31 -5.89
CA ALA A 529 -19.40 31.40 -4.98
C ALA A 529 -20.31 31.03 -3.80
N ASN A 530 -20.97 32.00 -3.19
CA ASN A 530 -21.94 31.76 -2.12
C ASN A 530 -23.21 31.02 -2.60
N ALA A 531 -23.65 31.25 -3.82
CA ALA A 531 -24.82 30.60 -4.38
C ALA A 531 -24.62 29.08 -4.56
N THR A 532 -23.37 28.61 -4.62
CA THR A 532 -23.06 27.15 -4.73
C THR A 532 -23.60 26.37 -3.54
N ALA A 533 -23.79 26.97 -2.35
CA ALA A 533 -24.46 26.35 -1.20
C ALA A 533 -25.90 25.85 -1.50
N LYS A 534 -26.56 26.45 -2.50
CA LYS A 534 -27.93 26.09 -2.90
C LYS A 534 -27.98 25.19 -4.13
N MET A 535 -26.82 24.87 -4.72
CA MET A 535 -26.70 24.04 -5.91
C MET A 535 -26.46 22.59 -5.53
N GLU A 536 -26.86 21.68 -6.41
CA GLU A 536 -26.52 20.28 -6.34
C GLU A 536 -25.21 20.01 -7.09
N ALA A 537 -24.26 19.34 -6.43
CA ALA A 537 -23.00 18.99 -7.06
C ALA A 537 -23.20 17.97 -8.20
N LYS A 538 -22.73 18.32 -9.40
CA LYS A 538 -22.77 17.45 -10.59
C LYS A 538 -21.38 17.14 -11.13
N ALA A 539 -20.35 17.70 -10.53
CA ALA A 539 -18.96 17.46 -10.87
C ALA A 539 -18.07 17.50 -9.61
N GLY A 540 -16.88 16.93 -9.69
CA GLY A 540 -15.95 16.81 -8.57
C GLY A 540 -16.39 15.78 -7.52
N ARG A 541 -15.63 15.69 -6.40
CA ARG A 541 -15.88 14.71 -5.33
C ARG A 541 -17.25 14.88 -4.68
N ALA A 542 -17.70 16.11 -4.51
CA ALA A 542 -19.00 16.41 -3.92
C ALA A 542 -20.17 15.77 -4.68
N SER A 543 -20.03 15.42 -5.98
CA SER A 543 -21.06 14.74 -6.75
C SER A 543 -21.33 13.30 -6.29
N TYR A 544 -20.45 12.72 -5.47
CA TYR A 544 -20.62 11.39 -4.86
C TYR A 544 -21.20 11.44 -3.45
N THR A 545 -21.44 12.64 -2.91
CA THR A 545 -22.01 12.82 -1.56
C THR A 545 -23.52 13.08 -1.66
N ASP A 546 -24.27 12.74 -0.59
CA ASP A 546 -25.70 13.02 -0.51
C ASP A 546 -25.94 14.53 -0.52
N LYS A 547 -27.01 14.96 -1.21
CA LYS A 547 -27.40 16.36 -1.31
C LYS A 547 -27.62 17.04 0.05
N SER A 548 -28.06 16.28 1.05
CA SER A 548 -28.24 16.79 2.43
C SER A 548 -26.94 17.22 3.11
N GLN A 549 -25.79 16.77 2.61
CA GLN A 549 -24.46 17.17 3.08
C GLN A 549 -23.91 18.41 2.37
N GLN A 550 -24.53 18.83 1.25
CA GLN A 550 -24.12 19.94 0.40
C GLN A 550 -24.76 21.27 0.81
N THR A 551 -24.69 21.59 2.11
CA THR A 551 -25.40 22.77 2.69
C THR A 551 -24.51 24.03 2.72
N GLU A 552 -23.22 23.87 2.60
CA GLU A 552 -22.23 24.97 2.61
C GLU A 552 -21.75 25.29 1.17
N PRO A 553 -21.15 26.47 0.93
CA PRO A 553 -20.56 26.78 -0.37
C PRO A 553 -19.48 25.80 -0.79
N ASP A 554 -19.28 25.65 -2.11
CA ASP A 554 -18.18 24.84 -2.65
C ASP A 554 -16.81 25.42 -2.27
N PRO A 555 -15.89 24.64 -1.68
CA PRO A 555 -14.59 25.14 -1.24
C PRO A 555 -13.73 25.70 -2.37
N GLY A 556 -13.78 25.10 -3.57
CA GLY A 556 -13.09 25.58 -4.76
C GLY A 556 -13.65 26.90 -5.28
N ALA A 557 -14.96 27.08 -5.22
CA ALA A 557 -15.63 28.32 -5.58
C ALA A 557 -15.26 29.45 -4.60
N VAL A 558 -15.24 29.17 -3.31
CA VAL A 558 -14.83 30.14 -2.26
C VAL A 558 -13.35 30.52 -2.42
N ALA A 559 -12.48 29.55 -2.68
CA ALA A 559 -11.06 29.80 -2.93
C ALA A 559 -10.87 30.72 -4.14
N PHE A 560 -11.59 30.48 -5.24
CA PHE A 560 -11.55 31.32 -6.43
C PHE A 560 -12.00 32.77 -6.10
N ALA A 561 -13.14 32.95 -5.45
CA ALA A 561 -13.65 34.25 -5.06
C ALA A 561 -12.68 35.01 -4.14
N THR A 562 -12.04 34.31 -3.22
CA THR A 562 -11.10 34.89 -2.25
C THR A 562 -9.91 35.55 -2.93
N TRP A 563 -9.17 34.82 -3.78
CA TRP A 563 -8.01 35.42 -4.46
C TRP A 563 -8.43 36.45 -5.50
N PHE A 564 -9.56 36.25 -6.18
CA PHE A 564 -10.06 37.21 -7.18
C PHE A 564 -10.40 38.55 -6.53
N ARG A 565 -11.05 38.55 -5.39
CA ARG A 565 -11.35 39.75 -4.60
C ARG A 565 -10.08 40.49 -4.16
N ALA A 566 -9.08 39.73 -3.62
CA ALA A 566 -7.80 40.34 -3.21
C ALA A 566 -7.09 41.03 -4.37
N VAL A 567 -7.09 40.43 -5.57
CA VAL A 567 -6.54 41.04 -6.79
C VAL A 567 -7.30 42.31 -7.17
N ASN A 568 -8.66 42.29 -7.11
CA ASN A 568 -9.47 43.45 -7.42
C ASN A 568 -9.21 44.60 -6.44
N GLU A 569 -9.16 44.37 -5.14
CA GLU A 569 -8.90 45.37 -4.11
C GLU A 569 -7.54 46.07 -4.35
N ARG A 570 -6.49 45.31 -4.66
CA ARG A 570 -5.19 45.83 -5.01
C ARG A 570 -5.25 46.68 -6.28
N TYR A 571 -5.96 46.25 -7.29
CA TYR A 571 -6.13 46.97 -8.54
C TYR A 571 -6.87 48.30 -8.34
N GLN A 572 -7.94 48.33 -7.52
CA GLN A 572 -8.67 49.59 -7.21
C GLN A 572 -7.80 50.57 -6.41
N SER A 573 -7.02 50.08 -5.45
CA SER A 573 -6.07 50.91 -4.70
C SER A 573 -5.03 51.53 -5.61
N TYR A 574 -4.53 50.81 -6.60
CA TYR A 574 -3.61 51.37 -7.61
C TYR A 574 -4.26 52.46 -8.45
N LYS A 575 -5.52 52.31 -8.87
CA LYS A 575 -6.28 53.30 -9.63
C LYS A 575 -6.53 54.61 -8.87
N THR A 576 -6.69 54.54 -7.56
CA THR A 576 -6.95 55.71 -6.72
C THR A 576 -5.68 56.50 -6.35
N CYS A 577 -4.51 55.84 -6.43
CA CYS A 577 -3.21 56.48 -6.11
C CYS A 577 -2.45 56.99 -7.35
N GLY A 578 -2.86 56.65 -8.56
CA GLY A 578 -2.28 57.10 -9.84
C GLY A 578 -3.25 57.93 -10.63
#